data_8b562f6d0114b573069c2a446e2f9032
#
_entry.id   8b562f6d0114b573069c2a446e2f9032
#
_cell.length_a   1.000
_cell.length_b   1.000
_cell.length_c   1.000
_cell.angle_alpha   90.00
_cell.angle_beta   90.00
_cell.angle_gamma   90.00
#
_symmetry.space_group_name_H-M   'P 1'
#
loop_
_entity.id
_entity.type
_entity.pdbx_description
1 polymer ?
#
loop_
_entity_poly.entity_id
_entity_poly.type
_entity_poly.pdbx_seq_one_letter_code
_entity_poly.pdbx_strand_id
1 'polypeptide(L)'
;AHQEVDKEHIKQALQETRWPGRLELFGEQLYLDGAHNPHAMARLIEFANSLTGKRVKVLFGALKRKDYSGMLEALQAGLPEAELILTTFHYGEVVAQGDRQDLPYVADYKAYIQEFMDQSRSDEVLFVTGSLYFIAEVRAFLLEA
;
A
#
# COMPACT_ATOMS: atom_id res chain seq x y z
N ALA A 1 -15.60 1.24 23.54
CA ALA A 1 -16.74 0.77 22.77
C ALA A 1 -16.48 0.91 21.28
N HIS A 2 -16.18 2.12 20.83
CA HIS A 2 -15.91 2.37 19.42
C HIS A 2 -14.69 1.59 18.92
N GLN A 3 -13.61 1.58 19.71
CA GLN A 3 -12.40 0.85 19.37
C GLN A 3 -12.64 -0.65 19.32
N GLU A 4 -13.46 -1.16 20.20
CA GLU A 4 -13.76 -2.57 20.24
C GLU A 4 -14.53 -3.02 19.00
N VAL A 5 -15.49 -2.21 18.57
CA VAL A 5 -16.23 -2.47 17.34
C VAL A 5 -15.29 -2.46 16.14
N ASP A 6 -14.39 -1.49 16.09
CA ASP A 6 -13.43 -1.39 15.00
C ASP A 6 -12.48 -2.59 14.97
N LYS A 7 -12.04 -3.06 16.14
CA LYS A 7 -11.19 -4.25 16.24
C LYS A 7 -11.90 -5.49 15.74
N GLU A 8 -13.14 -5.66 16.09
CA GLU A 8 -13.93 -6.79 15.62
C GLU A 8 -14.11 -6.74 14.12
N HIS A 9 -14.37 -5.56 13.58
CA HIS A 9 -14.54 -5.37 12.15
C HIS A 9 -13.27 -5.69 11.39
N ILE A 10 -12.13 -5.20 11.89
CA ILE A 10 -10.84 -5.47 11.28
C ILE A 10 -10.52 -6.96 11.32
N LYS A 11 -10.74 -7.59 12.46
CA LYS A 11 -10.51 -9.02 12.62
C LYS A 11 -11.34 -9.84 11.64
N GLN A 12 -12.60 -9.46 11.47
CA GLN A 12 -13.48 -10.13 10.55
C GLN A 12 -13.03 -9.96 9.11
N ALA A 13 -12.62 -8.74 8.73
CA ALA A 13 -12.11 -8.46 7.42
C ALA A 13 -10.82 -9.25 7.13
N LEU A 14 -9.94 -9.37 8.11
CA LEU A 14 -8.72 -10.15 7.98
C LEU A 14 -9.02 -11.62 7.75
N GLN A 15 -10.03 -12.15 8.42
CA GLN A 15 -10.43 -13.53 8.21
C GLN A 15 -10.97 -13.76 6.80
N GLU A 16 -11.69 -12.79 6.26
CA GLU A 16 -12.24 -12.86 4.92
C GLU A 16 -11.16 -12.74 3.86
N THR A 17 -10.18 -11.87 4.07
CA THR A 17 -9.04 -11.74 3.17
C THR A 17 -8.03 -12.87 3.36
N ARG A 18 -8.14 -13.59 4.45
CA ARG A 18 -7.43 -14.81 4.78
C ARG A 18 -5.98 -14.65 5.17
N TRP A 19 -5.24 -13.69 4.64
CA TRP A 19 -3.80 -13.66 4.80
C TRP A 19 -3.30 -12.27 5.16
N PRO A 20 -2.43 -12.15 6.18
CA PRO A 20 -1.74 -10.89 6.44
C PRO A 20 -1.01 -10.42 5.19
N GLY A 21 -1.07 -9.13 4.91
CA GLY A 21 -0.41 -8.55 3.76
C GLY A 21 -1.05 -8.83 2.42
N ARG A 22 -2.29 -9.30 2.40
CA ARG A 22 -3.04 -9.51 1.16
C ARG A 22 -4.34 -8.72 1.22
N LEU A 23 -4.29 -7.48 0.75
CA LEU A 23 -5.39 -6.53 0.87
C LEU A 23 -5.85 -6.44 2.33
N GLU A 24 -4.88 -6.41 3.22
CA GLU A 24 -5.12 -6.36 4.65
C GLU A 24 -5.46 -4.93 5.05
N LEU A 25 -6.63 -4.75 5.65
CA LEU A 25 -7.14 -3.44 6.02
C LEU A 25 -6.71 -3.06 7.42
N PHE A 26 -6.12 -1.86 7.55
CA PHE A 26 -5.82 -1.25 8.85
C PHE A 26 -6.64 0.02 8.97
N GLY A 27 -7.51 0.06 9.99
CA GLY A 27 -8.47 1.15 10.11
C GLY A 27 -9.54 1.02 9.03
N GLU A 28 -9.83 2.11 8.34
CA GLU A 28 -10.89 2.12 7.33
C GLU A 28 -10.38 2.45 5.93
N GLN A 29 -9.13 2.93 5.82
CA GLN A 29 -8.66 3.53 4.57
C GLN A 29 -7.27 3.08 4.15
N LEU A 30 -6.60 2.23 4.94
CA LEU A 30 -5.24 1.81 4.66
C LEU A 30 -5.20 0.32 4.37
N TYR A 31 -4.73 -0.05 3.18
CA TYR A 31 -4.58 -1.45 2.77
C TYR A 31 -3.12 -1.79 2.55
N LEU A 32 -2.70 -2.94 3.07
CA LEU A 32 -1.39 -3.50 2.79
C LEU A 32 -1.54 -4.68 1.83
N ASP A 33 -0.76 -4.70 0.76
CA ASP A 33 -0.77 -5.84 -0.16
C ASP A 33 0.66 -6.14 -0.63
N GLY A 34 1.13 -7.33 -0.34
CA GLY A 34 2.46 -7.78 -0.69
C GLY A 34 2.64 -8.22 -2.14
N ALA A 35 1.82 -7.73 -3.06
CA ALA A 35 2.02 -7.99 -4.47
C ALA A 35 3.44 -7.57 -4.88
N HIS A 36 4.15 -8.45 -5.58
CA HIS A 36 5.57 -8.25 -5.88
C HIS A 36 5.93 -8.67 -7.31
N ASN A 37 4.95 -8.68 -8.19
CA ASN A 37 5.14 -8.84 -9.62
C ASN A 37 3.91 -8.27 -10.34
N PRO A 38 4.02 -8.01 -11.67
CA PRO A 38 2.90 -7.38 -12.39
C PRO A 38 1.61 -8.21 -12.37
N HIS A 39 1.73 -9.53 -12.38
CA HIS A 39 0.55 -10.40 -12.35
C HIS A 39 -0.21 -10.24 -11.03
N ALA A 40 0.51 -10.23 -9.91
CA ALA A 40 -0.12 -10.07 -8.60
C ALA A 40 -0.75 -8.70 -8.43
N MET A 41 -0.23 -7.67 -9.12
CA MET A 41 -0.81 -6.33 -9.08
C MET A 41 -2.22 -6.28 -9.65
N ALA A 42 -2.57 -7.19 -10.54
CA ALA A 42 -3.89 -7.19 -11.18
C ALA A 42 -5.02 -7.29 -10.15
N ARG A 43 -4.83 -8.11 -9.11
CA ARG A 43 -5.84 -8.25 -8.06
C ARG A 43 -6.01 -6.97 -7.25
N LEU A 44 -4.92 -6.33 -6.90
CA LEU A 44 -4.95 -5.06 -6.17
C LEU A 44 -5.66 -4.00 -7.00
N ILE A 45 -5.32 -3.93 -8.30
CA ILE A 45 -5.91 -2.96 -9.22
C ILE A 45 -7.41 -3.19 -9.34
N GLU A 46 -7.83 -4.44 -9.49
CA GLU A 46 -9.25 -4.78 -9.58
C GLU A 46 -10.00 -4.35 -8.32
N PHE A 47 -9.41 -4.63 -7.16
CA PHE A 47 -10.02 -4.23 -5.90
C PHE A 47 -10.11 -2.72 -5.78
N ALA A 48 -9.02 -2.01 -6.08
CA ALA A 48 -9.01 -0.55 -5.99
C ALA A 48 -10.06 0.08 -6.90
N ASN A 49 -10.22 -0.47 -8.11
CA ASN A 49 -11.23 0.00 -9.05
C ASN A 49 -12.66 -0.26 -8.58
N SER A 50 -12.85 -1.23 -7.69
CA SER A 50 -14.18 -1.51 -7.14
C SER A 50 -14.61 -0.48 -6.09
N LEU A 51 -13.68 0.32 -5.58
CA LEU A 51 -13.95 1.32 -4.57
C LEU A 51 -14.40 2.63 -5.23
N THR A 52 -15.62 2.64 -5.75
CA THR A 52 -16.14 3.81 -6.45
C THR A 52 -16.23 5.02 -5.52
N GLY A 53 -15.94 6.19 -6.06
CA GLY A 53 -15.98 7.43 -5.30
C GLY A 53 -14.79 7.66 -4.39
N LYS A 54 -13.79 6.80 -4.44
CA LYS A 54 -12.59 6.94 -3.61
C LYS A 54 -11.43 7.52 -4.40
N ARG A 55 -10.64 8.32 -3.72
CA ARG A 55 -9.39 8.87 -4.27
C ARG A 55 -8.26 7.95 -3.83
N VAL A 56 -7.65 7.28 -4.78
CA VAL A 56 -6.67 6.24 -4.52
C VAL A 56 -5.25 6.80 -4.51
N LYS A 57 -4.51 6.46 -3.47
CA LYS A 57 -3.08 6.73 -3.37
C LYS A 57 -2.36 5.40 -3.23
N VAL A 58 -1.19 5.27 -3.84
CA VAL A 58 -0.39 4.06 -3.76
C VAL A 58 1.01 4.42 -3.30
N LEU A 59 1.43 3.86 -2.19
CA LEU A 59 2.79 3.98 -1.67
C LEU A 59 3.54 2.71 -2.05
N PHE A 60 4.55 2.86 -2.89
CA PHE A 60 5.23 1.73 -3.53
C PHE A 60 6.67 1.61 -3.07
N GLY A 61 7.01 0.46 -2.51
CA GLY A 61 8.39 0.14 -2.15
C GLY A 61 8.75 -1.24 -2.67
N ALA A 62 9.83 -1.37 -3.42
CA ALA A 62 10.18 -2.62 -4.07
C ALA A 62 11.69 -2.86 -4.11
N LEU A 63 12.06 -4.12 -4.30
CA LEU A 63 13.45 -4.51 -4.48
C LEU A 63 13.86 -4.26 -5.93
N LYS A 64 15.10 -3.78 -6.13
CA LYS A 64 15.62 -3.50 -7.47
C LYS A 64 15.68 -4.74 -8.35
N ARG A 65 15.89 -5.90 -7.77
CA ARG A 65 16.00 -7.15 -8.52
C ARG A 65 14.67 -7.69 -9.04
N LYS A 66 13.57 -7.09 -8.60
CA LYS A 66 12.23 -7.47 -9.06
C LYS A 66 11.81 -6.58 -10.23
N ASP A 67 10.75 -6.98 -10.92
CA ASP A 67 10.22 -6.21 -12.04
C ASP A 67 9.41 -5.01 -11.56
N TYR A 68 10.08 -4.06 -10.90
CA TYR A 68 9.40 -2.89 -10.36
C TYR A 68 8.85 -1.99 -11.46
N SER A 69 9.54 -1.91 -12.60
CA SER A 69 9.02 -1.12 -13.73
C SER A 69 7.72 -1.68 -14.25
N GLY A 70 7.63 -3.00 -14.40
CA GLY A 70 6.40 -3.65 -14.85
C GLY A 70 5.26 -3.46 -13.86
N MET A 71 5.57 -3.52 -12.55
CA MET A 71 4.57 -3.27 -11.52
C MET A 71 4.05 -1.84 -11.57
N LEU A 72 4.96 -0.87 -11.71
CA LEU A 72 4.58 0.54 -11.80
C LEU A 72 3.77 0.83 -13.06
N GLU A 73 4.16 0.23 -14.19
CA GLU A 73 3.40 0.38 -15.43
C GLU A 73 1.99 -0.19 -15.28
N ALA A 74 1.85 -1.34 -14.64
CA ALA A 74 0.55 -1.94 -14.39
C ALA A 74 -0.33 -1.04 -13.54
N LEU A 75 0.25 -0.47 -12.47
CA LEU A 75 -0.48 0.44 -11.59
C LEU A 75 -0.91 1.70 -12.34
N GLN A 76 -0.01 2.28 -13.15
CA GLN A 76 -0.33 3.49 -13.90
C GLN A 76 -1.41 3.24 -14.95
N ALA A 77 -1.36 2.09 -15.61
CA ALA A 77 -2.35 1.74 -16.61
C ALA A 77 -3.71 1.38 -16.00
N GLY A 78 -3.68 0.64 -14.89
CA GLY A 78 -4.90 0.15 -14.25
C GLY A 78 -5.58 1.16 -13.33
N LEU A 79 -4.79 2.09 -12.78
CA LEU A 79 -5.28 3.13 -11.87
C LEU A 79 -4.79 4.50 -12.35
N PRO A 80 -5.28 4.96 -13.50
CA PRO A 80 -4.73 6.20 -14.10
C PRO A 80 -4.98 7.45 -13.27
N GLU A 81 -5.97 7.44 -12.40
CA GLU A 81 -6.28 8.60 -11.55
C GLU A 81 -5.60 8.53 -10.19
N ALA A 82 -4.89 7.45 -9.87
CA ALA A 82 -4.26 7.29 -8.58
C ALA A 82 -2.98 8.10 -8.47
N GLU A 83 -2.70 8.57 -7.27
CA GLU A 83 -1.42 9.19 -6.96
C GLU A 83 -0.44 8.09 -6.56
N LEU A 84 0.64 7.96 -7.31
CA LEU A 84 1.63 6.91 -7.12
C LEU A 84 2.90 7.52 -6.53
N ILE A 85 3.28 7.09 -5.33
CA ILE A 85 4.42 7.62 -4.61
C ILE A 85 5.44 6.52 -4.33
N LEU A 86 6.70 6.77 -4.68
CA LEU A 86 7.79 5.85 -4.36
C LEU A 86 8.28 6.08 -2.95
N THR A 87 8.73 5.01 -2.30
CA THR A 87 9.42 5.13 -1.03
C THR A 87 10.53 4.08 -0.94
N THR A 88 11.28 4.13 0.14
CA THR A 88 12.36 3.19 0.43
C THR A 88 12.10 2.52 1.77
N PHE A 89 12.77 1.39 2.01
CA PHE A 89 12.67 0.66 3.26
C PHE A 89 13.96 -0.10 3.53
N HIS A 90 14.05 -0.73 4.68
CA HIS A 90 15.31 -1.32 5.15
C HIS A 90 15.45 -2.78 4.76
N TYR A 91 15.89 -3.03 3.52
CA TYR A 91 16.11 -4.39 3.07
C TYR A 91 16.92 -4.38 1.76
N GLY A 92 18.09 -4.98 1.77
CA GLY A 92 18.90 -5.15 0.56
C GLY A 92 18.91 -3.94 -0.36
N GLU A 93 18.86 -4.21 -1.65
CA GLU A 93 18.83 -3.15 -2.67
C GLU A 93 17.38 -2.85 -3.03
N VAL A 94 16.92 -1.67 -2.64
CA VAL A 94 15.55 -1.23 -2.88
C VAL A 94 15.53 -0.11 -3.91
N VAL A 95 14.40 0.01 -4.61
CA VAL A 95 14.17 1.10 -5.55
C VAL A 95 14.24 2.42 -4.78
N ALA A 96 14.94 3.40 -5.35
CA ALA A 96 15.16 4.68 -4.72
C ALA A 96 14.74 5.82 -5.65
N GLN A 97 14.87 7.04 -5.16
CA GLN A 97 14.42 8.23 -5.89
C GLN A 97 14.99 8.32 -7.31
N GLY A 98 16.29 7.98 -7.47
CA GLY A 98 16.96 8.10 -8.75
C GLY A 98 16.50 7.09 -9.80
N ASP A 99 15.80 6.04 -9.40
CA ASP A 99 15.36 5.00 -10.32
C ASP A 99 14.11 5.39 -11.11
N ARG A 100 13.29 6.26 -10.56
CA ARG A 100 12.09 6.75 -11.25
C ARG A 100 11.86 8.21 -10.88
N GLN A 101 12.58 9.09 -11.58
CA GLN A 101 12.55 10.53 -11.31
C GLN A 101 11.24 11.19 -11.70
N ASP A 102 10.43 10.52 -12.48
CA ASP A 102 9.12 11.01 -12.90
C ASP A 102 8.03 10.86 -11.82
N LEU A 103 8.34 10.16 -10.74
CA LEU A 103 7.37 9.90 -9.67
C LEU A 103 7.74 10.63 -8.40
N PRO A 104 6.76 11.11 -7.62
CA PRO A 104 7.03 11.65 -6.30
C PRO A 104 7.66 10.59 -5.40
N TYR A 105 8.51 11.03 -4.49
CA TYR A 105 9.26 10.14 -3.62
C TYR A 105 9.22 10.65 -2.19
N VAL A 106 9.01 9.74 -1.23
CA VAL A 106 9.13 10.04 0.19
C VAL A 106 10.16 9.10 0.81
N ALA A 107 11.12 9.65 1.54
CA ALA A 107 12.17 8.85 2.17
C ALA A 107 11.67 8.16 3.44
N ASP A 108 10.78 8.79 4.16
CA ASP A 108 10.26 8.29 5.44
C ASP A 108 8.82 7.83 5.28
N TYR A 109 8.66 6.54 4.97
CA TYR A 109 7.32 6.00 4.75
C TYR A 109 6.48 6.02 6.03
N LYS A 110 7.13 5.92 7.20
CA LYS A 110 6.40 5.91 8.47
C LYS A 110 5.72 7.24 8.70
N ALA A 111 6.43 8.33 8.46
CA ALA A 111 5.87 9.66 8.57
C ALA A 111 4.73 9.87 7.57
N TYR A 112 4.91 9.39 6.34
CA TYR A 112 3.88 9.50 5.31
C TYR A 112 2.60 8.76 5.71
N ILE A 113 2.74 7.54 6.18
CA ILE A 113 1.59 6.73 6.60
C ILE A 113 0.90 7.37 7.80
N GLN A 114 1.67 7.84 8.77
CA GLN A 114 1.11 8.48 9.96
C GLN A 114 0.33 9.74 9.59
N GLU A 115 0.87 10.55 8.70
CA GLU A 115 0.17 11.74 8.23
C GLU A 115 -1.12 11.38 7.50
N PHE A 116 -1.08 10.34 6.67
CA PHE A 116 -2.29 9.87 5.99
C PHE A 116 -3.35 9.45 6.99
N MET A 117 -2.96 8.67 8.00
CA MET A 117 -3.91 8.18 9.01
C MET A 117 -4.50 9.32 9.83
N ASP A 118 -3.72 10.36 10.07
CA ASP A 118 -4.16 11.49 10.90
C ASP A 118 -4.99 12.51 10.12
N GLN A 119 -4.72 12.69 8.83
CA GLN A 119 -5.24 13.83 8.09
C GLN A 119 -6.06 13.47 6.84
N SER A 120 -6.14 12.20 6.46
CA SER A 120 -6.87 11.85 5.25
C SER A 120 -8.37 12.08 5.40
N ARG A 121 -9.00 12.36 4.27
CA ARG A 121 -10.45 12.48 4.18
C ARG A 121 -11.08 11.10 4.05
N SER A 122 -12.34 10.98 4.39
CA SER A 122 -13.05 9.70 4.34
C SER A 122 -13.17 9.13 2.93
N ASP A 123 -13.00 9.96 1.89
CA ASP A 123 -13.03 9.51 0.50
C ASP A 123 -11.67 9.10 -0.03
N GLU A 124 -10.62 9.17 0.79
CA GLU A 124 -9.27 8.77 0.39
C GLU A 124 -8.96 7.36 0.85
N VAL A 125 -8.19 6.63 0.06
CA VAL A 125 -7.71 5.30 0.42
C VAL A 125 -6.25 5.17 0.00
N LEU A 126 -5.45 4.55 0.86
CA LEU A 126 -4.03 4.34 0.61
C LEU A 126 -3.72 2.86 0.51
N PHE A 127 -3.11 2.45 -0.59
CA PHE A 127 -2.57 1.10 -0.77
C PHE A 127 -1.05 1.16 -0.61
N VAL A 128 -0.51 0.28 0.21
CA VAL A 128 0.93 0.14 0.40
C VAL A 128 1.33 -1.21 -0.18
N THR A 129 2.25 -1.23 -1.14
CA THR A 129 2.53 -2.44 -1.90
C THR A 129 3.94 -2.41 -2.52
N GLY A 130 4.30 -3.49 -3.20
CA GLY A 130 5.52 -3.59 -4.01
C GLY A 130 6.47 -4.71 -3.60
N SER A 131 6.44 -5.12 -2.34
CA SER A 131 7.35 -6.16 -1.86
C SER A 131 6.80 -6.77 -0.58
N LEU A 132 6.94 -8.09 -0.46
CA LEU A 132 6.59 -8.79 0.78
C LEU A 132 7.42 -8.26 1.96
N TYR A 133 8.68 -7.94 1.71
CA TYR A 133 9.58 -7.44 2.77
C TYR A 133 9.18 -6.05 3.22
N PHE A 134 8.78 -5.20 2.27
CA PHE A 134 8.29 -3.87 2.60
C PHE A 134 7.01 -3.97 3.44
N ILE A 135 6.08 -4.80 3.01
CA ILE A 135 4.81 -4.97 3.72
C ILE A 135 5.04 -5.54 5.11
N ALA A 136 5.98 -6.47 5.28
CA ALA A 136 6.29 -7.00 6.60
C ALA A 136 6.80 -5.89 7.53
N GLU A 137 7.66 -5.01 7.02
CA GLU A 137 8.18 -3.88 7.80
C GLU A 137 7.08 -2.90 8.17
N VAL A 138 6.22 -2.55 7.20
CA VAL A 138 5.09 -1.64 7.44
C VAL A 138 4.11 -2.24 8.46
N ARG A 139 3.81 -3.52 8.30
CA ARG A 139 2.88 -4.20 9.19
C ARG A 139 3.40 -4.18 10.63
N ALA A 140 4.69 -4.44 10.82
CA ALA A 140 5.31 -4.38 12.14
C ALA A 140 5.18 -2.96 12.73
N PHE A 141 5.43 -1.94 11.92
CA PHE A 141 5.28 -0.56 12.34
C PHE A 141 3.85 -0.25 12.80
N LEU A 142 2.86 -0.68 12.03
CA LEU A 142 1.46 -0.41 12.36
C LEU A 142 1.00 -1.15 13.61
N LEU A 143 1.48 -2.37 13.81
CA LEU A 143 1.10 -3.17 14.97
C LEU A 143 1.75 -2.69 16.27
N GLU A 144 2.88 -2.00 16.19
CA GLU A 144 3.55 -1.42 17.35
C GLU A 144 2.89 -0.12 17.81
N ALA A 145 2.21 0.54 16.92
CA ALA A 145 1.60 1.86 17.19
C ALA A 145 0.28 1.77 18.03
#